data_8af62feb98335b3096541b41b59fedf5
#
_entry.id   8af62feb98335b3096541b41b59fedf5
#
_cell.length_a   1.000
_cell.length_b   1.000
_cell.length_c   1.000
_cell.angle_alpha   90.00
_cell.angle_beta   90.00
_cell.angle_gamma   90.00
#
_symmetry.space_group_name_H-M   'P 1'
#
loop_
_entity.id
_entity.type
_entity.pdbx_description
1 polymer ?
#
loop_
_entity_poly.entity_id
_entity_poly.type
_entity_poly.pdbx_seq_one_letter_code
_entity_poly.pdbx_strand_id
1 'polypeptide(L)'
;MEQRILERVSREFQDSDRDAVVQLLESYVGPESDRVRWDILDLSEGSLGKVRDYMKAAQTDYRDVLYWAEYFKDDPMLPGRDPKQMVSEILAKWGKKGR
;
A
#
# COMPACT_ATOMS: atom_id res chain seq x y z
N MET A 1 -8.45 -9.82 -13.91
CA MET A 1 -7.31 -9.04 -13.41
C MET A 1 -6.07 -9.41 -14.21
N GLU A 2 -5.15 -8.50 -14.41
CA GLU A 2 -3.95 -8.77 -15.19
C GLU A 2 -3.15 -9.95 -14.64
N GLN A 3 -2.61 -10.78 -15.54
CA GLN A 3 -1.78 -11.92 -15.17
C GLN A 3 -0.57 -11.51 -14.34
N ARG A 4 0.05 -10.40 -14.68
CA ARG A 4 1.19 -9.84 -13.98
C ARG A 4 0.90 -9.56 -12.50
N ILE A 5 -0.32 -9.08 -12.20
CA ILE A 5 -0.75 -8.82 -10.84
C ILE A 5 -0.94 -10.14 -10.08
N LEU A 6 -1.57 -11.12 -10.71
CA LEU A 6 -1.78 -12.45 -10.12
C LEU A 6 -0.45 -13.13 -9.80
N GLU A 7 0.51 -13.04 -10.70
CA GLU A 7 1.84 -13.60 -10.47
C GLU A 7 2.54 -12.95 -9.29
N ARG A 8 2.39 -11.64 -9.16
CA ARG A 8 2.99 -10.91 -8.05
C ARG A 8 2.38 -11.32 -6.72
N VAL A 9 1.06 -11.47 -6.67
CA VAL A 9 0.37 -11.96 -5.47
C VAL A 9 0.90 -13.34 -5.08
N SER A 10 1.10 -14.22 -6.06
CA SER A 10 1.62 -15.56 -5.80
C SER A 10 3.03 -15.54 -5.22
N ARG A 11 3.85 -14.56 -5.61
CA ARG A 11 5.22 -14.46 -5.11
C ARG A 11 5.31 -13.81 -3.74
N GLU A 12 4.49 -12.81 -3.46
CA GLU A 12 4.68 -11.94 -2.30
C GLU A 12 3.84 -12.32 -1.10
N PHE A 13 2.78 -13.08 -1.30
CA PHE A 13 1.85 -13.43 -0.22
C PHE A 13 1.86 -14.93 0.04
N GLN A 14 1.59 -15.29 1.30
CA GLN A 14 1.44 -16.69 1.70
C GLN A 14 0.22 -17.30 1.03
N ASP A 15 0.25 -18.61 0.80
CA ASP A 15 -0.87 -19.34 0.20
C ASP A 15 -2.21 -19.04 0.86
N SER A 16 -2.20 -18.99 2.19
CA SER A 16 -3.42 -18.73 2.97
C SER A 16 -4.01 -17.33 2.73
N ASP A 17 -3.20 -16.38 2.28
CA ASP A 17 -3.62 -14.99 2.08
C ASP A 17 -3.98 -14.66 0.64
N ARG A 18 -3.51 -15.45 -0.31
CA ARG A 18 -3.61 -15.13 -1.74
C ARG A 18 -5.04 -14.88 -2.22
N ASP A 19 -5.96 -15.75 -1.84
CA ASP A 19 -7.36 -15.60 -2.26
C ASP A 19 -7.96 -14.32 -1.72
N ALA A 20 -7.69 -14.00 -0.46
CA ALA A 20 -8.18 -12.77 0.16
C ALA A 20 -7.62 -11.54 -0.53
N VAL A 21 -6.32 -11.56 -0.86
CA VAL A 21 -5.67 -10.45 -1.56
C VAL A 21 -6.30 -10.24 -2.94
N VAL A 22 -6.49 -11.32 -3.69
CA VAL A 22 -7.10 -11.24 -5.02
C VAL A 22 -8.51 -10.68 -4.92
N GLN A 23 -9.32 -11.17 -3.99
CA GLN A 23 -10.68 -10.66 -3.80
C GLN A 23 -10.70 -9.18 -3.46
N LEU A 24 -9.80 -8.75 -2.58
CA LEU A 24 -9.70 -7.34 -2.23
C LEU A 24 -9.33 -6.48 -3.44
N LEU A 25 -8.32 -6.88 -4.20
CA LEU A 25 -7.91 -6.13 -5.37
C LEU A 25 -9.00 -6.08 -6.43
N GLU A 26 -9.73 -7.17 -6.61
CA GLU A 26 -10.84 -7.22 -7.57
C GLU A 26 -12.02 -6.34 -7.15
N SER A 27 -12.17 -6.06 -5.86
CA SER A 27 -13.25 -5.21 -5.36
C SER A 27 -13.05 -3.74 -5.71
N TYR A 28 -11.85 -3.36 -6.10
CA TYR A 28 -11.63 -1.99 -6.57
C TYR A 28 -12.17 -1.84 -8.00
N VAL A 29 -13.15 -0.95 -8.16
CA VAL A 29 -13.79 -0.67 -9.45
C VAL A 29 -13.75 0.83 -9.70
N GLY A 30 -12.61 1.35 -10.00
CA GLY A 30 -12.43 2.78 -10.23
C GLY A 30 -11.47 3.05 -11.36
N PRO A 31 -11.10 4.33 -11.56
CA PRO A 31 -10.12 4.69 -12.59
C PRO A 31 -8.79 3.99 -12.38
N GLU A 32 -8.11 3.70 -13.46
CA GLU A 32 -6.77 3.14 -13.50
C GLU A 32 -6.61 1.89 -12.63
N SER A 33 -7.57 0.98 -12.73
CA SER A 33 -7.67 -0.16 -11.82
C SER A 33 -6.38 -1.00 -11.76
N ASP A 34 -5.77 -1.28 -12.90
CA ASP A 34 -4.54 -2.09 -12.91
C ASP A 34 -3.38 -1.37 -12.25
N ARG A 35 -3.25 -0.08 -12.49
CA ARG A 35 -2.20 0.74 -11.88
C ARG A 35 -2.41 0.85 -10.38
N VAL A 36 -3.65 1.09 -9.94
CA VAL A 36 -3.97 1.18 -8.52
C VAL A 36 -3.70 -0.14 -7.81
N ARG A 37 -4.11 -1.25 -8.40
CA ARG A 37 -3.85 -2.58 -7.83
C ARG A 37 -2.37 -2.86 -7.69
N TRP A 38 -1.60 -2.54 -8.71
CA TRP A 38 -0.15 -2.70 -8.69
C TRP A 38 0.49 -1.86 -7.59
N ASP A 39 0.05 -0.61 -7.46
CA ASP A 39 0.59 0.30 -6.45
C ASP A 39 0.20 -0.11 -5.02
N ILE A 40 -1.00 -0.67 -4.85
CA ILE A 40 -1.40 -1.23 -3.56
C ILE A 40 -0.44 -2.37 -3.17
N LEU A 41 -0.10 -3.23 -4.11
CA LEU A 41 0.86 -4.31 -3.87
C LEU A 41 2.24 -3.77 -3.49
N ASP A 42 2.69 -2.71 -4.18
CA ASP A 42 3.95 -2.05 -3.85
C ASP A 42 3.99 -1.57 -2.40
N LEU A 43 2.92 -0.92 -1.96
CA LEU A 43 2.84 -0.36 -0.62
C LEU A 43 2.64 -1.42 0.46
N SER A 44 2.02 -2.55 0.09
CA SER A 44 1.62 -3.57 1.06
C SER A 44 2.76 -4.48 1.51
N GLU A 45 3.79 -4.63 0.71
CA GLU A 45 4.99 -5.40 1.02
C GLU A 45 4.68 -6.81 1.57
N GLY A 46 3.73 -7.50 0.94
CA GLY A 46 3.35 -8.85 1.32
C GLY A 46 2.42 -8.97 2.52
N SER A 47 1.88 -7.86 3.02
CA SER A 47 1.00 -7.85 4.18
C SER A 47 -0.48 -7.73 3.77
N LEU A 48 -1.28 -8.74 4.10
CA LEU A 48 -2.72 -8.71 3.86
C LEU A 48 -3.39 -7.53 4.60
N GLY A 49 -2.97 -7.25 5.83
CA GLY A 49 -3.51 -6.13 6.59
C GLY A 49 -3.28 -4.80 5.88
N LYS A 50 -2.10 -4.62 5.32
CA LYS A 50 -1.80 -3.41 4.55
C LYS A 50 -2.62 -3.33 3.26
N VAL A 51 -2.84 -4.46 2.59
CA VAL A 51 -3.71 -4.47 1.40
C VAL A 51 -5.09 -3.93 1.77
N ARG A 52 -5.65 -4.36 2.89
CA ARG A 52 -6.94 -3.86 3.35
C ARG A 52 -6.94 -2.36 3.58
N ASP A 53 -5.90 -1.86 4.23
CA ASP A 53 -5.76 -0.43 4.53
C ASP A 53 -5.67 0.41 3.25
N TYR A 54 -4.84 -0.02 2.31
CA TYR A 54 -4.68 0.71 1.05
C TYR A 54 -5.90 0.59 0.14
N MET A 55 -6.63 -0.53 0.23
CA MET A 55 -7.90 -0.64 -0.48
C MET A 55 -8.91 0.38 0.02
N LYS A 56 -8.99 0.58 1.34
CA LYS A 56 -9.85 1.62 1.91
C LYS A 56 -9.45 3.00 1.42
N ALA A 57 -8.15 3.28 1.41
CA ALA A 57 -7.64 4.55 0.91
C ALA A 57 -8.00 4.75 -0.56
N ALA A 58 -7.84 3.71 -1.38
CA ALA A 58 -8.15 3.77 -2.81
C ALA A 58 -9.63 4.01 -3.08
N GLN A 59 -10.49 3.45 -2.25
CA GLN A 59 -11.93 3.65 -2.37
C GLN A 59 -12.35 5.06 -1.99
N THR A 60 -11.60 5.69 -1.10
CA THR A 60 -11.82 7.09 -0.72
C THR A 60 -11.27 8.03 -1.78
N ASP A 61 -9.99 7.84 -2.15
CA ASP A 61 -9.37 8.60 -3.22
C ASP A 61 -8.18 7.81 -3.77
N TYR A 62 -8.36 7.20 -4.94
CA TYR A 62 -7.32 6.36 -5.55
C TYR A 62 -6.04 7.13 -5.83
N ARG A 63 -6.11 8.45 -6.01
CA ARG A 63 -4.94 9.27 -6.30
C ARG A 63 -3.95 9.28 -5.16
N ASP A 64 -4.43 9.15 -3.92
CA ASP A 64 -3.56 9.06 -2.75
C ASP A 64 -2.66 7.83 -2.83
N VAL A 65 -3.22 6.69 -3.25
CA VAL A 65 -2.45 5.46 -3.40
C VAL A 65 -1.37 5.62 -4.47
N LEU A 66 -1.72 6.21 -5.60
CA LEU A 66 -0.75 6.45 -6.67
C LEU A 66 0.36 7.38 -6.20
N TYR A 67 -0.02 8.43 -5.49
CA TYR A 67 0.91 9.42 -4.97
C TYR A 67 1.92 8.78 -4.02
N TRP A 68 1.44 8.01 -3.05
CA TRP A 68 2.31 7.35 -2.08
C TRP A 68 3.24 6.34 -2.73
N ALA A 69 2.70 5.47 -3.58
CA ALA A 69 3.48 4.39 -4.18
C ALA A 69 4.52 4.90 -5.17
N GLU A 70 4.17 5.94 -5.92
CA GLU A 70 5.01 6.39 -7.04
C GLU A 70 5.95 7.52 -6.65
N TYR A 71 5.64 8.28 -5.60
CA TYR A 71 6.44 9.44 -5.23
C TYR A 71 6.87 9.49 -3.77
N PHE A 72 6.03 9.04 -2.84
CA PHE A 72 6.27 9.28 -1.41
C PHE A 72 5.99 8.05 -0.55
N LYS A 73 6.78 7.00 -0.72
CA LYS A 73 6.65 5.80 0.11
C LYS A 73 6.95 6.06 1.58
N ASP A 74 7.65 7.12 1.88
CA ASP A 74 8.04 7.49 3.24
C ASP A 74 7.08 8.46 3.92
N ASP A 75 5.97 8.80 3.26
CA ASP A 75 5.00 9.75 3.81
C ASP A 75 4.47 9.24 5.15
N PRO A 76 4.60 10.03 6.24
CA PRO A 76 4.10 9.60 7.54
C PRO A 76 2.58 9.45 7.61
N MET A 77 1.86 9.96 6.62
CA MET A 77 0.41 9.85 6.55
C MET A 77 -0.06 8.55 5.91
N LEU A 78 0.86 7.65 5.53
CA LEU A 78 0.50 6.37 4.95
C LEU A 78 -0.32 5.52 5.93
N PRO A 79 -1.43 4.90 5.46
CA PRO A 79 -2.19 3.99 6.30
C PRO A 79 -1.34 2.82 6.79
N GLY A 80 -1.69 2.27 7.94
CA GLY A 80 -1.02 1.10 8.49
C GLY A 80 0.32 1.37 9.16
N ARG A 81 0.77 2.60 9.20
CA ARG A 81 2.01 2.92 9.91
C ARG A 81 1.74 3.01 11.41
N ASP A 82 2.67 2.46 12.18
CA ASP A 82 2.61 2.54 13.64
C ASP A 82 2.81 3.99 14.07
N PRO A 83 1.93 4.57 14.91
CA PRO A 83 2.10 5.94 15.39
C PRO A 83 3.45 6.19 16.08
N LYS A 84 3.95 5.22 16.83
CA LYS A 84 5.27 5.33 17.47
C LYS A 84 6.37 5.39 16.43
N GLN A 85 6.27 4.60 15.39
CA GLN A 85 7.24 4.58 14.30
C GLN A 85 7.22 5.91 13.56
N MET A 86 6.03 6.46 13.32
CA MET A 86 5.90 7.78 12.70
C MET A 86 6.60 8.86 13.51
N VAL A 87 6.37 8.89 14.82
CA VAL A 87 7.00 9.88 15.70
C VAL A 87 8.51 9.71 15.68
N SER A 88 9.00 8.48 15.77
CA SER A 88 10.45 8.20 15.72
C SER A 88 11.08 8.68 14.43
N GLU A 89 10.43 8.45 13.30
CA GLU A 89 10.93 8.88 12.00
C GLU A 89 10.98 10.39 11.90
N ILE A 90 9.94 11.07 12.37
CA ILE A 90 9.87 12.53 12.37
C ILE A 90 10.98 13.11 13.25
N LEU A 91 11.14 12.57 14.46
CA LEU A 91 12.18 13.05 15.38
C LEU A 91 13.59 12.82 14.82
N ALA A 92 13.82 11.67 14.21
CA ALA A 92 15.12 11.37 13.59
C ALA A 92 15.43 12.35 12.48
N LYS A 93 14.45 12.67 11.67
CA LYS A 93 14.59 13.60 10.56
C LYS A 93 14.85 15.02 11.03
N TRP A 94 14.06 15.48 12.01
CA TRP A 94 14.16 16.85 12.52
C TRP A 94 15.35 17.03 13.44
N GLY A 95 15.68 16.01 14.22
CA GLY A 95 16.85 16.04 15.09
C GLY A 95 18.13 16.27 14.34
N LYS A 96 18.28 15.67 13.19
CA LYS A 96 19.45 15.86 12.34
C LYS A 96 19.55 17.28 11.81
N LYS A 97 18.43 17.89 11.49
CA LYS A 97 18.41 19.26 10.98
C LYS A 97 18.64 20.29 12.07
N GLY A 98 18.31 19.97 13.28
CA GLY A 98 18.45 20.87 14.42
C GLY A 98 19.86 21.05 14.92
N ARG A 99 20.86 20.51 14.25
CA ARG A 99 22.25 20.56 14.68
C ARG A 99 23.09 21.47 13.81
#